data_be2dbe4483a554e3772b707ee6d2f5a9
#
_entry.id   be2dbe4483a554e3772b707ee6d2f5a9
#
_cell.length_a   1.000
_cell.length_b   1.000
_cell.length_c   1.000
_cell.angle_alpha   90.00
_cell.angle_beta   90.00
_cell.angle_gamma   90.00
#
_symmetry.space_group_name_H-M   'P 1'
#
loop_
_entity.id
_entity.type
_entity.pdbx_description
1 polymer ?
#
loop_
_entity_poly.entity_id
_entity_poly.type
_entity_poly.pdbx_seq_one_letter_code
_entity_poly.pdbx_strand_id
1 'polypeptide(L)'
;MAAPAQVVTALAPQGVLRAVVNLGNPVLAQGTPEAPSGVTVDLAREVGRRLGVPVVLECVDAARLSFAAVAEGRADVGFLAVEPERAAQVAFTEPYVLIEGVFAVPEGSWVRTADDVDRPGVRVGVKQGSAYDLFLTRTLQHAEVVRGADGTVAFEEHALEVAAGIRQPLTRYVATRPGLRVVEPRFTEIRQAVATGRDRDPAAVAWLRDVVAGLTADGFVAASLERSGQDATVPG
;
A
#
# COMPACT_ATOMS: atom_id res chain seq x y z
N MET A 1 6.31 1.20 -27.73
CA MET A 1 7.73 0.97 -28.09
C MET A 1 8.28 -0.11 -27.16
N ALA A 2 9.16 -1.00 -27.68
CA ALA A 2 9.85 -1.97 -26.84
C ALA A 2 10.81 -1.28 -25.86
N ALA A 3 10.98 -1.84 -24.67
CA ALA A 3 11.92 -1.33 -23.67
C ALA A 3 13.37 -1.47 -24.19
N PRO A 4 14.27 -0.51 -23.92
CA PRO A 4 15.69 -0.65 -24.23
C PRO A 4 16.31 -1.88 -23.57
N ALA A 5 17.24 -2.56 -24.22
CA ALA A 5 17.85 -3.80 -23.72
C ALA A 5 18.48 -3.61 -22.31
N GLN A 6 19.14 -2.49 -22.06
CA GLN A 6 19.70 -2.18 -20.72
C GLN A 6 18.63 -2.09 -19.63
N VAL A 7 17.44 -1.55 -19.94
CA VAL A 7 16.30 -1.46 -19.02
C VAL A 7 15.77 -2.86 -18.71
N VAL A 8 15.63 -3.71 -19.74
CA VAL A 8 15.20 -5.10 -19.57
C VAL A 8 16.17 -5.85 -18.66
N THR A 9 17.49 -5.76 -18.94
CA THR A 9 18.52 -6.41 -18.11
C THR A 9 18.50 -5.91 -16.68
N ALA A 10 18.26 -4.61 -16.47
CA ALA A 10 18.23 -4.04 -15.12
C ALA A 10 16.96 -4.42 -14.33
N LEU A 11 15.76 -4.43 -14.94
CA LEU A 11 14.51 -4.75 -14.25
C LEU A 11 14.16 -6.23 -14.24
N ALA A 12 14.70 -7.00 -15.18
CA ALA A 12 14.46 -8.44 -15.29
C ALA A 12 15.77 -9.21 -15.52
N PRO A 13 16.72 -9.16 -14.55
CA PRO A 13 18.08 -9.71 -14.76
C PRO A 13 18.10 -11.23 -14.97
N GLN A 14 17.02 -11.91 -14.60
CA GLN A 14 16.86 -13.37 -14.79
C GLN A 14 15.96 -13.72 -16.00
N GLY A 15 15.66 -12.74 -16.88
CA GLY A 15 14.76 -12.92 -18.01
C GLY A 15 13.27 -12.96 -17.63
N VAL A 16 12.94 -12.76 -16.38
CA VAL A 16 11.58 -12.65 -15.84
C VAL A 16 11.49 -11.44 -14.90
N LEU A 17 10.34 -10.77 -14.86
CA LEU A 17 10.06 -9.71 -13.88
C LEU A 17 9.48 -10.35 -12.61
N ARG A 18 10.21 -10.31 -11.51
CA ARG A 18 9.73 -10.78 -10.21
C ARG A 18 9.00 -9.62 -9.53
N ALA A 19 7.69 -9.75 -9.35
CA ALA A 19 6.86 -8.72 -8.75
C ALA A 19 6.24 -9.23 -7.45
N VAL A 20 6.45 -8.50 -6.35
CA VAL A 20 5.81 -8.83 -5.07
C VAL A 20 4.52 -8.06 -4.90
N VAL A 21 3.44 -8.78 -4.56
CA VAL A 21 2.07 -8.27 -4.41
C VAL A 21 1.57 -8.51 -2.98
N ASN A 22 1.07 -7.45 -2.35
CA ASN A 22 0.54 -7.50 -0.97
C ASN A 22 -0.98 -7.75 -0.97
N LEU A 23 -1.40 -8.99 -0.77
CA LEU A 23 -2.82 -9.36 -0.59
C LEU A 23 -3.43 -8.83 0.72
N GLY A 24 -2.60 -8.42 1.68
CA GLY A 24 -3.04 -7.79 2.92
C GLY A 24 -3.60 -6.36 2.74
N ASN A 25 -3.62 -5.84 1.49
CA ASN A 25 -4.30 -4.59 1.15
C ASN A 25 -5.38 -4.88 0.08
N PRO A 26 -6.61 -5.18 0.49
CA PRO A 26 -7.68 -5.60 -0.43
C PRO A 26 -8.17 -4.50 -1.38
N VAL A 27 -7.77 -3.25 -1.19
CA VAL A 27 -8.04 -2.17 -2.16
C VAL A 27 -7.17 -2.33 -3.40
N LEU A 28 -5.94 -2.84 -3.25
CA LEU A 28 -4.95 -2.93 -4.33
C LEU A 28 -4.81 -4.33 -4.94
N ALA A 29 -4.99 -5.36 -4.10
CA ALA A 29 -4.88 -6.75 -4.52
C ALA A 29 -5.91 -7.63 -3.81
N GLN A 30 -6.48 -8.58 -4.52
CA GLN A 30 -7.50 -9.51 -4.05
C GLN A 30 -7.16 -10.93 -4.53
N GLY A 31 -7.96 -11.91 -4.08
CA GLY A 31 -7.81 -13.31 -4.47
C GLY A 31 -6.89 -14.10 -3.55
N THR A 32 -6.29 -15.13 -4.10
CA THR A 32 -5.36 -16.03 -3.39
C THR A 32 -3.97 -15.97 -4.03
N PRO A 33 -2.92 -16.48 -3.39
CA PRO A 33 -1.59 -16.55 -4.00
C PRO A 33 -1.56 -17.27 -5.36
N GLU A 34 -2.46 -18.24 -5.59
CA GLU A 34 -2.58 -18.99 -6.83
C GLU A 34 -3.37 -18.24 -7.91
N ALA A 35 -4.27 -17.36 -7.49
CA ALA A 35 -5.15 -16.58 -8.37
C ALA A 35 -5.27 -15.12 -7.90
N PRO A 36 -4.16 -14.36 -7.87
CA PRO A 36 -4.20 -12.97 -7.46
C PRO A 36 -4.80 -12.08 -8.56
N SER A 37 -5.49 -11.02 -8.14
CA SER A 37 -6.13 -10.02 -8.99
C SER A 37 -6.02 -8.62 -8.39
N GLY A 38 -6.50 -7.60 -9.12
CA GLY A 38 -6.50 -6.20 -8.68
C GLY A 38 -5.43 -5.36 -9.35
N VAL A 39 -5.43 -4.06 -9.04
CA VAL A 39 -4.66 -3.06 -9.76
C VAL A 39 -3.14 -3.30 -9.70
N THR A 40 -2.60 -3.85 -8.60
CA THR A 40 -1.18 -4.15 -8.50
C THR A 40 -0.78 -5.33 -9.38
N VAL A 41 -1.66 -6.32 -9.50
CA VAL A 41 -1.44 -7.48 -10.38
C VAL A 41 -1.49 -7.05 -11.86
N ASP A 42 -2.47 -6.20 -12.21
CA ASP A 42 -2.61 -5.68 -13.56
C ASP A 42 -1.40 -4.82 -13.95
N LEU A 43 -0.93 -3.95 -13.03
CA LEU A 43 0.27 -3.14 -13.24
C LEU A 43 1.52 -4.02 -13.41
N ALA A 44 1.71 -5.05 -12.57
CA ALA A 44 2.85 -5.96 -12.69
C ALA A 44 2.88 -6.63 -14.07
N ARG A 45 1.73 -7.14 -14.52
CA ARG A 45 1.58 -7.80 -15.81
C ARG A 45 1.82 -6.84 -16.98
N GLU A 46 1.30 -5.61 -16.89
CA GLU A 46 1.47 -4.61 -17.94
C GLU A 46 2.92 -4.11 -18.03
N VAL A 47 3.60 -3.94 -16.88
CA VAL A 47 5.05 -3.62 -16.86
C VAL A 47 5.85 -4.74 -17.53
N GLY A 48 5.59 -5.99 -17.18
CA GLY A 48 6.24 -7.15 -17.82
C GLY A 48 5.99 -7.21 -19.34
N ARG A 49 4.74 -6.97 -19.76
CA ARG A 49 4.37 -6.91 -21.18
C ARG A 49 5.12 -5.81 -21.93
N ARG A 50 5.27 -4.62 -21.33
CA ARG A 50 6.05 -3.51 -21.93
C ARG A 50 7.56 -3.79 -21.94
N LEU A 51 8.07 -4.53 -20.96
CA LEU A 51 9.45 -5.02 -20.92
C LEU A 51 9.68 -6.15 -21.95
N GLY A 52 8.64 -6.86 -22.37
CA GLY A 52 8.75 -8.03 -23.24
C GLY A 52 9.24 -9.29 -22.51
N VAL A 53 8.97 -9.41 -21.20
CA VAL A 53 9.38 -10.53 -20.35
C VAL A 53 8.19 -11.16 -19.60
N PRO A 54 8.24 -12.44 -19.24
CA PRO A 54 7.27 -13.05 -18.34
C PRO A 54 7.30 -12.38 -16.96
N VAL A 55 6.18 -12.44 -16.24
CA VAL A 55 6.04 -11.96 -14.86
C VAL A 55 5.85 -13.13 -13.91
N VAL A 56 6.62 -13.14 -12.84
CA VAL A 56 6.44 -14.05 -11.70
C VAL A 56 5.91 -13.21 -10.53
N LEU A 57 4.74 -13.59 -10.01
CA LEU A 57 4.11 -12.91 -8.87
C LEU A 57 4.44 -13.67 -7.59
N GLU A 58 5.00 -12.96 -6.60
CA GLU A 58 5.13 -13.41 -5.22
C GLU A 58 4.06 -12.71 -4.40
N CYS A 59 3.15 -13.46 -3.77
CA CYS A 59 2.10 -12.90 -2.94
C CYS A 59 2.48 -12.97 -1.47
N VAL A 60 2.31 -11.84 -0.76
CA VAL A 60 2.53 -11.70 0.68
C VAL A 60 1.30 -11.05 1.33
N ASP A 61 1.19 -11.07 2.65
CA ASP A 61 0.06 -10.56 3.41
C ASP A 61 0.31 -9.23 4.15
N ALA A 62 1.53 -8.69 4.02
CA ALA A 62 1.93 -7.47 4.72
C ALA A 62 2.88 -6.60 3.90
N ALA A 63 2.68 -5.27 3.98
CA ALA A 63 3.53 -4.30 3.28
C ALA A 63 5.02 -4.37 3.67
N ARG A 64 5.33 -4.72 4.93
CA ARG A 64 6.70 -4.92 5.40
C ARG A 64 7.42 -6.06 4.67
N LEU A 65 6.69 -7.13 4.29
CA LEU A 65 7.25 -8.26 3.55
C LEU A 65 7.49 -7.87 2.07
N SER A 66 6.56 -7.14 1.45
CA SER A 66 6.79 -6.56 0.12
C SER A 66 7.99 -5.63 0.11
N PHE A 67 8.12 -4.77 1.12
CA PHE A 67 9.25 -3.86 1.24
C PHE A 67 10.58 -4.62 1.37
N ALA A 68 10.65 -5.61 2.28
CA ALA A 68 11.83 -6.44 2.47
C ALA A 68 12.22 -7.17 1.17
N ALA A 69 11.25 -7.73 0.44
CA ALA A 69 11.51 -8.43 -0.82
C ALA A 69 12.17 -7.54 -1.87
N VAL A 70 11.73 -6.26 -2.00
CA VAL A 70 12.31 -5.29 -2.94
C VAL A 70 13.68 -4.79 -2.45
N ALA A 71 13.78 -4.41 -1.18
CA ALA A 71 15.02 -3.86 -0.61
C ALA A 71 16.17 -4.86 -0.62
N GLU A 72 15.88 -6.15 -0.41
CA GLU A 72 16.85 -7.25 -0.43
C GLU A 72 17.10 -7.83 -1.85
N GLY A 73 16.42 -7.31 -2.89
CA GLY A 73 16.58 -7.77 -4.26
C GLY A 73 15.96 -9.15 -4.56
N ARG A 74 15.08 -9.65 -3.68
CA ARG A 74 14.31 -10.89 -3.93
C ARG A 74 13.20 -10.65 -4.96
N ALA A 75 12.62 -9.46 -4.97
CA ALA A 75 11.73 -8.98 -6.03
C ALA A 75 12.37 -7.82 -6.80
N ASP A 76 12.04 -7.71 -8.09
CA ASP A 76 12.53 -6.64 -8.96
C ASP A 76 11.65 -5.39 -8.83
N VAL A 77 10.34 -5.58 -8.63
CA VAL A 77 9.37 -4.53 -8.37
C VAL A 77 8.41 -4.92 -7.26
N GLY A 78 7.88 -3.92 -6.56
CA GLY A 78 6.83 -4.07 -5.56
C GLY A 78 5.90 -2.85 -5.57
N PHE A 79 4.78 -2.96 -4.84
CA PHE A 79 3.74 -1.95 -4.78
C PHE A 79 3.60 -1.49 -3.34
N LEU A 80 4.08 -0.27 -3.05
CA LEU A 80 4.30 0.20 -1.70
C LEU A 80 3.84 1.65 -1.53
N ALA A 81 3.39 1.98 -0.34
CA ALA A 81 3.24 3.38 0.05
C ALA A 81 4.60 4.08 0.08
N VAL A 82 4.64 5.30 -0.45
CA VAL A 82 5.81 6.18 -0.37
C VAL A 82 5.93 6.66 1.08
N GLU A 83 6.93 6.13 1.78
CA GLU A 83 7.28 6.52 3.16
C GLU A 83 8.76 6.86 3.24
N PRO A 84 9.16 7.87 4.04
CA PRO A 84 10.56 8.31 4.13
C PRO A 84 11.54 7.17 4.46
N GLU A 85 11.16 6.30 5.39
CA GLU A 85 11.97 5.15 5.80
C GLU A 85 12.19 4.14 4.66
N ARG A 86 11.17 3.94 3.83
CA ARG A 86 11.25 3.06 2.66
C ARG A 86 12.04 3.70 1.53
N ALA A 87 11.84 5.01 1.31
CA ALA A 87 12.57 5.77 0.28
C ALA A 87 14.09 5.82 0.52
N ALA A 88 14.54 5.56 1.74
CA ALA A 88 15.96 5.39 2.04
C ALA A 88 16.58 4.12 1.42
N GLN A 89 15.77 3.10 1.09
CA GLN A 89 16.25 1.78 0.67
C GLN A 89 15.72 1.33 -0.70
N VAL A 90 14.65 1.96 -1.21
CA VAL A 90 14.08 1.65 -2.52
C VAL A 90 13.86 2.93 -3.33
N ALA A 91 13.79 2.81 -4.66
CA ALA A 91 13.40 3.88 -5.56
C ALA A 91 11.91 3.76 -5.90
N PHE A 92 11.20 4.89 -5.93
CA PHE A 92 9.77 4.95 -6.22
C PHE A 92 9.48 5.62 -7.57
N THR A 93 8.38 5.22 -8.19
CA THR A 93 7.69 5.99 -9.23
C THR A 93 6.86 7.10 -8.59
N GLU A 94 6.18 7.91 -9.42
CA GLU A 94 5.05 8.71 -8.94
C GLU A 94 3.91 7.80 -8.46
N PRO A 95 3.07 8.27 -7.53
CA PRO A 95 1.93 7.51 -7.05
C PRO A 95 0.94 7.18 -8.18
N TYR A 96 0.43 5.94 -8.19
CA TYR A 96 -0.62 5.52 -9.11
C TYR A 96 -2.01 5.46 -8.46
N VAL A 97 -2.08 5.39 -7.12
CA VAL A 97 -3.31 5.38 -6.32
C VAL A 97 -3.10 6.10 -5.00
N LEU A 98 -4.12 6.83 -4.56
CA LEU A 98 -4.22 7.47 -3.25
C LEU A 98 -5.25 6.70 -2.41
N ILE A 99 -4.87 6.32 -1.20
CA ILE A 99 -5.70 5.61 -0.24
C ILE A 99 -5.76 6.43 1.04
N GLU A 100 -6.88 6.40 1.74
CA GLU A 100 -7.06 7.14 2.97
C GLU A 100 -6.84 6.26 4.21
N GLY A 101 -6.05 6.77 5.15
CA GLY A 101 -5.95 6.26 6.51
C GLY A 101 -6.98 6.95 7.40
N VAL A 102 -7.82 6.15 8.07
CA VAL A 102 -8.86 6.65 8.97
C VAL A 102 -8.84 5.90 10.30
N PHE A 103 -9.49 6.49 11.31
CA PHE A 103 -9.70 5.85 12.61
C PHE A 103 -11.13 5.31 12.73
N ALA A 104 -11.28 4.26 13.55
CA ALA A 104 -12.56 3.83 14.07
C ALA A 104 -12.52 3.83 15.60
N VAL A 105 -13.63 4.21 16.22
CA VAL A 105 -13.78 4.34 17.68
C VAL A 105 -15.15 3.85 18.09
N PRO A 106 -15.37 3.51 19.38
CA PRO A 106 -16.71 3.33 19.93
C PRO A 106 -17.61 4.55 19.67
N GLU A 107 -18.88 4.33 19.38
CA GLU A 107 -19.84 5.39 19.05
C GLU A 107 -19.92 6.46 20.15
N GLY A 108 -19.86 6.04 21.42
CA GLY A 108 -19.82 6.93 22.60
C GLY A 108 -18.47 7.59 22.86
N SER A 109 -17.44 7.34 22.05
CA SER A 109 -16.12 7.94 22.23
C SER A 109 -16.16 9.47 22.12
N TRP A 110 -15.36 10.15 22.95
CA TRP A 110 -15.16 11.60 22.90
C TRP A 110 -14.32 12.05 21.69
N VAL A 111 -13.55 11.17 21.06
CA VAL A 111 -12.80 11.44 19.84
C VAL A 111 -13.78 11.80 18.72
N ARG A 112 -13.69 12.99 18.16
CA ARG A 112 -14.55 13.50 17.08
C ARG A 112 -13.82 13.67 15.76
N THR A 113 -12.54 14.03 15.84
CA THR A 113 -11.67 14.26 14.69
C THR A 113 -10.38 13.47 14.84
N ALA A 114 -9.59 13.38 13.77
CA ALA A 114 -8.28 12.73 13.82
C ALA A 114 -7.33 13.40 14.83
N ASP A 115 -7.40 14.71 14.97
CA ASP A 115 -6.53 15.48 15.88
C ASP A 115 -6.83 15.19 17.37
N ASP A 116 -8.01 14.69 17.69
CA ASP A 116 -8.35 14.31 19.05
C ASP A 116 -7.59 13.06 19.54
N VAL A 117 -7.04 12.25 18.64
CA VAL A 117 -6.44 10.96 18.96
C VAL A 117 -5.12 11.11 19.71
N ASP A 118 -4.30 12.15 19.41
CA ASP A 118 -2.98 12.28 20.02
C ASP A 118 -3.04 12.86 21.44
N ARG A 119 -3.50 12.03 22.38
CA ARG A 119 -3.59 12.41 23.81
C ARG A 119 -3.04 11.32 24.72
N PRO A 120 -2.51 11.69 25.89
CA PRO A 120 -2.09 10.71 26.89
C PRO A 120 -3.22 9.73 27.27
N GLY A 121 -2.90 8.45 27.30
CA GLY A 121 -3.84 7.38 27.64
C GLY A 121 -4.67 6.86 26.46
N VAL A 122 -4.55 7.45 25.27
CA VAL A 122 -5.13 6.89 24.03
C VAL A 122 -4.18 5.86 23.46
N ARG A 123 -4.71 4.66 23.16
CA ARG A 123 -3.96 3.57 22.51
C ARG A 123 -4.57 3.30 21.14
N VAL A 124 -3.73 3.29 20.12
CA VAL A 124 -4.13 3.17 18.72
C VAL A 124 -3.66 1.85 18.15
N GLY A 125 -4.60 0.96 17.79
CA GLY A 125 -4.30 -0.30 17.12
C GLY A 125 -3.91 -0.10 15.66
N VAL A 126 -2.77 -0.68 15.25
CA VAL A 126 -2.26 -0.60 13.88
C VAL A 126 -1.81 -1.96 13.35
N LYS A 127 -1.85 -2.15 12.03
CA LYS A 127 -1.18 -3.28 11.37
C LYS A 127 0.31 -3.04 11.33
N GLN A 128 1.09 -3.93 11.92
CA GLN A 128 2.55 -3.80 12.02
C GLN A 128 3.20 -3.58 10.65
N GLY A 129 3.99 -2.51 10.52
CA GLY A 129 4.76 -2.14 9.34
C GLY A 129 3.89 -1.67 8.16
N SER A 130 2.62 -1.34 8.39
CA SER A 130 1.78 -0.64 7.41
C SER A 130 2.21 0.82 7.23
N ALA A 131 1.77 1.47 6.16
CA ALA A 131 2.03 2.89 5.96
C ALA A 131 1.45 3.75 7.10
N TYR A 132 0.27 3.42 7.58
CA TYR A 132 -0.35 4.15 8.67
C TYR A 132 0.30 3.86 10.04
N ASP A 133 0.90 2.67 10.26
CA ASP A 133 1.77 2.43 11.43
C ASP A 133 3.00 3.36 11.38
N LEU A 134 3.72 3.38 10.27
CA LEU A 134 4.90 4.24 10.09
C LEU A 134 4.55 5.73 10.24
N PHE A 135 3.42 6.15 9.65
CA PHE A 135 2.93 7.53 9.78
C PHE A 135 2.62 7.89 11.23
N LEU A 136 1.79 7.10 11.91
CA LEU A 136 1.37 7.36 13.29
C LEU A 136 2.54 7.29 14.28
N THR A 137 3.46 6.33 14.11
CA THR A 137 4.68 6.24 14.92
C THR A 137 5.55 7.50 14.83
N ARG A 138 5.55 8.15 13.66
CA ARG A 138 6.34 9.36 13.42
C ARG A 138 5.63 10.64 13.90
N THR A 139 4.30 10.66 13.90
CA THR A 139 3.52 11.88 14.11
C THR A 139 2.87 12.00 15.49
N LEU A 140 2.44 10.90 16.09
CA LEU A 140 1.87 10.91 17.44
C LEU A 140 2.95 11.20 18.48
N GLN A 141 2.63 12.08 19.42
CA GLN A 141 3.53 12.51 20.50
C GLN A 141 3.09 11.99 21.86
N HIS A 142 1.81 11.74 22.04
CA HIS A 142 1.19 11.44 23.33
C HIS A 142 0.45 10.10 23.35
N ALA A 143 -0.19 9.72 22.25
CA ALA A 143 -0.91 8.46 22.12
C ALA A 143 0.07 7.31 21.87
N GLU A 144 -0.29 6.12 22.37
CA GLU A 144 0.49 4.90 22.20
C GLU A 144 0.06 4.13 20.95
N VAL A 145 1.03 3.70 20.15
CA VAL A 145 0.80 2.83 18.98
C VAL A 145 0.95 1.37 19.39
N VAL A 146 -0.15 0.61 19.30
CA VAL A 146 -0.21 -0.83 19.61
C VAL A 146 -0.27 -1.62 18.29
N ARG A 147 0.74 -2.45 18.05
CA ARG A 147 0.90 -3.20 16.79
C ARG A 147 0.28 -4.58 16.88
N GLY A 148 -0.45 -4.98 15.83
CA GLY A 148 -1.00 -6.32 15.68
C GLY A 148 -0.94 -6.84 14.24
N ALA A 149 -1.57 -7.96 14.02
CA ALA A 149 -1.74 -8.54 12.67
C ALA A 149 -2.59 -7.62 11.77
N ASP A 150 -3.53 -6.89 12.38
CA ASP A 150 -4.32 -5.81 11.78
C ASP A 150 -4.65 -4.77 12.86
N GLY A 151 -4.99 -3.52 12.48
CA GLY A 151 -5.36 -2.48 13.43
C GLY A 151 -6.64 -2.81 14.20
N THR A 152 -7.60 -3.44 13.55
CA THR A 152 -8.86 -3.88 14.17
C THR A 152 -8.65 -5.09 15.08
N VAL A 153 -7.73 -5.99 14.74
CA VAL A 153 -7.35 -7.13 15.60
C VAL A 153 -6.69 -6.63 16.88
N ALA A 154 -5.72 -5.74 16.78
CA ALA A 154 -5.09 -5.12 17.95
C ALA A 154 -6.11 -4.38 18.83
N PHE A 155 -7.05 -3.64 18.19
CA PHE A 155 -8.13 -2.93 18.86
C PHE A 155 -9.01 -3.88 19.72
N GLU A 156 -9.42 -5.02 19.17
CA GLU A 156 -10.26 -6.00 19.89
C GLU A 156 -9.46 -6.74 20.96
N GLU A 157 -8.27 -7.28 20.62
CA GLU A 157 -7.47 -8.11 21.52
C GLU A 157 -7.00 -7.37 22.77
N HIS A 158 -6.72 -6.07 22.65
CA HIS A 158 -6.19 -5.26 23.73
C HIS A 158 -7.21 -4.27 24.29
N ALA A 159 -8.48 -4.30 23.84
CA ALA A 159 -9.53 -3.38 24.23
C ALA A 159 -9.03 -1.92 24.16
N LEU A 160 -8.59 -1.50 22.97
CA LEU A 160 -7.98 -0.19 22.73
C LEU A 160 -9.07 0.89 22.54
N GLU A 161 -8.67 2.14 22.63
CA GLU A 161 -9.54 3.30 22.44
C GLU A 161 -9.81 3.58 20.94
N VAL A 162 -8.84 3.26 20.06
CA VAL A 162 -8.87 3.60 18.64
C VAL A 162 -8.32 2.46 17.78
N ALA A 163 -8.98 2.16 16.67
CA ALA A 163 -8.43 1.34 15.58
C ALA A 163 -8.03 2.23 14.41
N ALA A 164 -6.84 2.06 13.86
CA ALA A 164 -6.42 2.69 12.62
C ALA A 164 -6.46 1.70 11.46
N GLY A 165 -6.80 2.19 10.27
CA GLY A 165 -6.83 1.34 9.08
C GLY A 165 -7.03 2.11 7.79
N ILE A 166 -7.01 1.39 6.68
CA ILE A 166 -7.41 1.88 5.36
C ILE A 166 -8.93 2.07 5.36
N ARG A 167 -9.43 3.18 4.80
CA ARG A 167 -10.86 3.57 4.83
C ARG A 167 -11.80 2.42 4.44
N GLN A 168 -11.64 1.84 3.26
CA GLN A 168 -12.60 0.86 2.75
C GLN A 168 -12.70 -0.40 3.65
N PRO A 169 -11.60 -1.10 4.01
CA PRO A 169 -11.67 -2.22 4.96
C PRO A 169 -12.22 -1.81 6.32
N LEU A 170 -11.80 -0.66 6.86
CA LEU A 170 -12.21 -0.21 8.18
C LEU A 170 -13.71 0.17 8.21
N THR A 171 -14.22 0.81 7.14
CA THR A 171 -15.65 1.11 7.01
C THR A 171 -16.48 -0.19 6.95
N ARG A 172 -16.03 -1.21 6.19
CA ARG A 172 -16.69 -2.51 6.18
C ARG A 172 -16.67 -3.20 7.54
N TYR A 173 -15.56 -3.12 8.25
CA TYR A 173 -15.45 -3.64 9.61
C TYR A 173 -16.46 -2.96 10.55
N VAL A 174 -16.55 -1.64 10.56
CA VAL A 174 -17.49 -0.85 11.37
C VAL A 174 -18.94 -1.18 11.01
N ALA A 175 -19.27 -1.30 9.71
CA ALA A 175 -20.62 -1.61 9.26
C ALA A 175 -21.17 -2.94 9.80
N THR A 176 -20.29 -3.89 10.17
CA THR A 176 -20.69 -5.20 10.76
C THR A 176 -20.64 -5.21 12.28
N ARG A 177 -20.31 -4.09 12.94
CA ARG A 177 -20.14 -3.98 14.40
C ARG A 177 -20.91 -2.78 14.95
N PRO A 178 -22.20 -2.99 15.36
CA PRO A 178 -22.97 -1.93 16.01
C PRO A 178 -22.20 -1.36 17.22
N GLY A 179 -22.22 -0.05 17.35
CA GLY A 179 -21.53 0.65 18.44
C GLY A 179 -20.10 1.13 18.09
N LEU A 180 -19.65 0.97 16.83
CA LEU A 180 -18.45 1.60 16.30
C LEU A 180 -18.80 2.64 15.23
N ARG A 181 -17.95 3.63 15.07
CA ARG A 181 -18.01 4.61 13.96
C ARG A 181 -16.64 4.94 13.41
N VAL A 182 -16.60 5.34 12.15
CA VAL A 182 -15.40 5.92 11.52
C VAL A 182 -15.28 7.38 11.96
N VAL A 183 -14.06 7.84 12.16
CA VAL A 183 -13.74 9.24 12.48
C VAL A 183 -13.38 9.99 11.22
N GLU A 184 -14.01 11.14 11.00
CA GLU A 184 -13.75 12.03 9.87
C GLU A 184 -13.07 13.33 10.34
N PRO A 185 -12.26 13.97 9.48
CA PRO A 185 -11.73 13.50 8.21
C PRO A 185 -10.63 12.43 8.38
N ARG A 186 -10.09 11.92 7.25
CA ARG A 186 -8.89 11.06 7.26
C ARG A 186 -7.74 11.70 8.04
N PHE A 187 -6.92 10.87 8.70
CA PHE A 187 -5.69 11.37 9.35
C PHE A 187 -4.49 11.40 8.40
N THR A 188 -4.52 10.62 7.33
CA THR A 188 -3.44 10.61 6.33
C THR A 188 -3.94 10.19 4.94
N GLU A 189 -3.21 10.66 3.92
CA GLU A 189 -3.30 10.18 2.55
C GLU A 189 -2.10 9.28 2.26
N ILE A 190 -2.36 8.05 1.90
CA ILE A 190 -1.35 7.03 1.62
C ILE A 190 -1.13 6.97 0.11
N ARG A 191 0.04 7.38 -0.34
CA ARG A 191 0.45 7.45 -1.73
C ARG A 191 1.05 6.13 -2.17
N GLN A 192 0.34 5.35 -2.97
CA GLN A 192 0.81 4.04 -3.46
C GLN A 192 1.57 4.19 -4.77
N ALA A 193 2.81 3.71 -4.80
CA ALA A 193 3.69 3.77 -5.96
C ALA A 193 4.31 2.41 -6.27
N VAL A 194 4.86 2.26 -7.46
CA VAL A 194 5.72 1.13 -7.79
C VAL A 194 7.12 1.40 -7.25
N ALA A 195 7.69 0.43 -6.57
CA ALA A 195 9.03 0.48 -6.02
C ALA A 195 9.95 -0.53 -6.68
N THR A 196 11.23 -0.18 -6.80
CA THR A 196 12.30 -1.07 -7.23
C THR A 196 13.53 -0.86 -6.34
N GLY A 197 14.54 -1.73 -6.41
CA GLY A 197 15.75 -1.58 -5.62
C GLY A 197 16.40 -0.21 -5.82
N ARG A 198 16.93 0.38 -4.75
CA ARG A 198 17.51 1.74 -4.78
C ARG A 198 18.67 1.89 -5.76
N ASP A 199 19.50 0.84 -5.88
CA ASP A 199 20.71 0.83 -6.69
C ASP A 199 20.46 0.34 -8.13
N ARG A 200 19.20 0.29 -8.57
CA ARG A 200 18.86 -0.01 -9.95
C ARG A 200 19.43 1.05 -10.89
N ASP A 201 19.75 0.62 -12.10
CA ASP A 201 20.16 1.54 -13.17
C ASP A 201 19.19 2.72 -13.27
N PRO A 202 19.68 3.98 -13.21
CA PRO A 202 18.84 5.17 -13.28
C PRO A 202 17.92 5.23 -14.51
N ALA A 203 18.39 4.71 -15.68
CA ALA A 203 17.57 4.64 -16.88
C ALA A 203 16.39 3.66 -16.72
N ALA A 204 16.60 2.57 -15.98
CA ALA A 204 15.54 1.61 -15.67
C ALA A 204 14.50 2.20 -14.70
N VAL A 205 14.94 2.94 -13.69
CA VAL A 205 14.05 3.66 -12.77
C VAL A 205 13.25 4.73 -13.52
N ALA A 206 13.91 5.52 -14.39
CA ALA A 206 13.23 6.53 -15.20
C ALA A 206 12.18 5.90 -16.13
N TRP A 207 12.54 4.82 -16.82
CA TRP A 207 11.62 4.09 -17.67
C TRP A 207 10.40 3.57 -16.89
N LEU A 208 10.61 3.01 -15.71
CA LEU A 208 9.51 2.52 -14.85
C LEU A 208 8.59 3.65 -14.42
N ARG A 209 9.14 4.83 -14.09
CA ARG A 209 8.39 6.05 -13.79
C ARG A 209 7.52 6.48 -14.97
N ASP A 210 8.09 6.56 -16.16
CA ASP A 210 7.39 6.97 -17.39
C ASP A 210 6.26 5.99 -17.71
N VAL A 211 6.50 4.69 -17.56
CA VAL A 211 5.48 3.65 -17.78
C VAL A 211 4.33 3.78 -16.81
N VAL A 212 4.61 3.93 -15.51
CA VAL A 212 3.57 4.05 -14.48
C VAL A 212 2.79 5.36 -14.63
N ALA A 213 3.47 6.47 -14.88
CA ALA A 213 2.83 7.76 -15.15
C ALA A 213 1.91 7.69 -16.39
N GLY A 214 2.36 7.06 -17.48
CA GLY A 214 1.55 6.83 -18.66
C GLY A 214 0.31 5.97 -18.38
N LEU A 215 0.45 4.87 -17.62
CA LEU A 215 -0.66 4.00 -17.24
C LEU A 215 -1.67 4.69 -16.31
N THR A 216 -1.21 5.64 -15.51
CA THR A 216 -2.08 6.46 -14.67
C THR A 216 -2.86 7.46 -15.54
N ALA A 217 -2.16 8.15 -16.43
CA ALA A 217 -2.74 9.19 -17.28
C ALA A 217 -3.69 8.66 -18.38
N ASP A 218 -3.43 7.46 -18.92
CA ASP A 218 -4.26 6.84 -19.97
C ASP A 218 -5.49 6.10 -19.44
N GLY A 219 -5.72 6.13 -18.10
CA GLY A 219 -6.89 5.54 -17.46
C GLY A 219 -6.79 4.04 -17.17
N PHE A 220 -5.64 3.40 -17.44
CA PHE A 220 -5.45 1.96 -17.16
C PHE A 220 -5.67 1.65 -15.66
N VAL A 221 -5.11 2.48 -14.77
CA VAL A 221 -5.24 2.32 -13.31
C VAL A 221 -6.69 2.47 -12.88
N ALA A 222 -7.39 3.51 -13.35
CA ALA A 222 -8.80 3.75 -13.03
C ALA A 222 -9.68 2.57 -13.49
N ALA A 223 -9.51 2.11 -14.73
CA ALA A 223 -10.24 0.96 -15.27
C ALA A 223 -9.96 -0.34 -14.50
N SER A 224 -8.74 -0.53 -14.00
CA SER A 224 -8.39 -1.71 -13.19
C SER A 224 -9.05 -1.67 -11.80
N LEU A 225 -9.08 -0.52 -11.15
CA LEU A 225 -9.81 -0.33 -9.88
C LEU A 225 -11.30 -0.60 -10.06
N GLU A 226 -11.92 -0.04 -11.11
CA GLU A 226 -13.33 -0.27 -11.43
C GLU A 226 -13.63 -1.76 -11.64
N ARG A 227 -12.84 -2.47 -12.46
CA ARG A 227 -13.01 -3.92 -12.68
C ARG A 227 -12.91 -4.74 -11.40
N SER A 228 -12.09 -4.31 -10.44
CA SER A 228 -11.94 -4.96 -9.14
C SER A 228 -12.93 -4.46 -8.08
N GLY A 229 -13.87 -3.57 -8.45
CA GLY A 229 -14.89 -3.03 -7.55
C GLY A 229 -14.29 -2.17 -6.42
N GLN A 230 -13.17 -1.50 -6.67
CA GLN A 230 -12.50 -0.67 -5.68
C GLN A 230 -12.72 0.81 -5.96
N ASP A 231 -13.10 1.54 -4.90
CA ASP A 231 -13.23 2.99 -4.90
C ASP A 231 -11.97 3.58 -4.24
N ALA A 232 -11.01 3.99 -5.07
CA ALA A 232 -9.79 4.66 -4.65
C ALA A 232 -9.44 5.78 -5.65
N THR A 233 -8.80 6.84 -5.16
CA THR A 233 -8.47 8.00 -5.96
C THR A 233 -7.24 7.73 -6.83
N VAL A 234 -7.34 8.00 -8.13
CA VAL A 234 -6.20 8.03 -9.04
C VAL A 234 -5.67 9.46 -9.08
N PRO A 235 -4.37 9.70 -8.87
CA PRO A 235 -3.79 11.04 -9.00
C PRO A 235 -3.98 11.59 -10.41
N GLY A 236 -4.28 12.90 -10.51
CA GLY A 236 -4.38 13.62 -11.79
C GLY A 236 -3.02 14.08 -12.29
#